data_f3f546e3c9d34e0d611e8c788f1d2826
#
_entry.id   f3f546e3c9d34e0d611e8c788f1d2826
#
_cell.length_a   1.000
_cell.length_b   1.000
_cell.length_c   1.000
_cell.angle_alpha   90.00
_cell.angle_beta   90.00
_cell.angle_gamma   90.00
#
_symmetry.space_group_name_H-M   'P 1'
#
loop_
_entity.id
_entity.type
_entity.pdbx_description
1 polymer ?
#
loop_
_entity_poly.entity_id
_entity_poly.type
_entity_poly.pdbx_seq_one_letter_code
_entity_poly.pdbx_strand_id
1 'polypeptide(L)'
;MGQGFGVKCNKCGYGLDACLGIGMLFPVVYEENVKKMKSGELGSEAKEFFEKYPNGVINSEQVVAKCKDCGNYDVVDDLTMYMPKEGVNVPDEVGYIFEEDIKDSYVKYMDYPHKCSKCGGSSKVYKSFEKKASKGELKCPKCDGMMGINAERLIMWE
;
A
#
# COMPACT_ATOMS: atom_id res chain seq x y z
N MET A 1 4.12 -3.88 -13.25
CA MET A 1 4.92 -5.06 -12.83
C MET A 1 5.36 -4.87 -11.41
N GLY A 2 5.17 -5.91 -10.60
CA GLY A 2 5.58 -5.90 -9.20
C GLY A 2 7.08 -6.15 -9.04
N GLN A 3 7.66 -5.61 -7.97
CA GLN A 3 9.04 -5.89 -7.55
C GLN A 3 9.00 -6.64 -6.23
N GLY A 4 9.68 -7.79 -6.16
CA GLY A 4 9.77 -8.58 -4.95
C GLY A 4 11.21 -8.70 -4.46
N PHE A 5 11.43 -8.42 -3.18
CA PHE A 5 12.71 -8.63 -2.51
C PHE A 5 12.54 -8.85 -1.02
N GLY A 6 13.47 -9.60 -0.46
CA GLY A 6 13.57 -9.76 0.98
C GLY A 6 14.49 -8.73 1.61
N VAL A 7 14.17 -8.27 2.81
CA VAL A 7 15.08 -7.50 3.66
C VAL A 7 15.43 -8.30 4.91
N LYS A 8 16.64 -8.14 5.43
CA LYS A 8 17.10 -8.86 6.60
C LYS A 8 17.92 -7.95 7.52
N CYS A 9 17.68 -8.08 8.82
CA CYS A 9 18.49 -7.42 9.83
C CYS A 9 19.84 -8.11 9.98
N ASN A 10 20.92 -7.35 9.91
CA ASN A 10 22.28 -7.85 10.08
C ASN A 10 22.61 -8.25 11.53
N LYS A 11 21.82 -7.82 12.51
CA LYS A 11 22.08 -8.06 13.95
C LYS A 11 21.24 -9.21 14.52
N CYS A 12 19.91 -9.20 14.33
CA CYS A 12 19.02 -10.20 14.94
C CYS A 12 18.44 -11.21 13.95
N GLY A 13 18.70 -11.06 12.64
CA GLY A 13 18.18 -11.95 11.60
C GLY A 13 16.69 -11.75 11.27
N TYR A 14 16.00 -10.78 11.87
CA TYR A 14 14.63 -10.44 11.47
C TYR A 14 14.56 -10.15 9.96
N GLY A 15 13.56 -10.68 9.30
CA GLY A 15 13.37 -10.47 7.86
C GLY A 15 11.92 -10.19 7.50
N LEU A 16 11.76 -9.53 6.37
CA LEU A 16 10.47 -9.24 5.75
C LEU A 16 10.60 -9.43 4.24
N ASP A 17 9.64 -10.13 3.66
CA ASP A 17 9.51 -10.23 2.20
C ASP A 17 8.53 -9.16 1.72
N ALA A 18 8.99 -8.30 0.85
CA ALA A 18 8.23 -7.20 0.27
C ALA A 18 7.96 -7.47 -1.21
N CYS A 19 6.70 -7.70 -1.54
CA CYS A 19 6.20 -7.69 -2.91
C CYS A 19 5.54 -6.31 -3.13
N LEU A 20 6.12 -5.46 -3.96
CA LEU A 20 5.69 -4.08 -4.14
C LEU A 20 5.12 -3.86 -5.54
N GLY A 21 4.17 -2.93 -5.66
CA GLY A 21 3.49 -2.61 -6.91
C GLY A 21 2.27 -3.50 -7.17
N ILE A 22 2.04 -3.86 -8.41
CA ILE A 22 0.90 -4.66 -8.85
C ILE A 22 1.36 -5.98 -9.47
N GLY A 23 0.71 -7.09 -9.09
CA GLY A 23 0.83 -8.37 -9.75
C GLY A 23 -0.17 -8.56 -10.90
N MET A 24 -0.08 -9.64 -11.64
CA MET A 24 -0.96 -9.93 -12.80
C MET A 24 -2.45 -10.00 -12.44
N LEU A 25 -2.79 -10.32 -11.21
CA LEU A 25 -4.18 -10.38 -10.73
C LEU A 25 -4.74 -9.02 -10.29
N PHE A 26 -4.08 -7.92 -10.64
CA PHE A 26 -4.46 -6.57 -10.21
C PHE A 26 -5.93 -6.20 -10.48
N PRO A 27 -6.58 -6.61 -11.57
CA PRO A 27 -7.99 -6.26 -11.76
C PRO A 27 -8.89 -6.90 -10.72
N VAL A 28 -8.65 -8.17 -10.39
CA VAL A 28 -9.41 -8.90 -9.38
C VAL A 28 -9.17 -8.33 -7.99
N VAL A 29 -7.91 -8.05 -7.63
CA VAL A 29 -7.54 -7.43 -6.34
C VAL A 29 -8.20 -6.07 -6.19
N TYR A 30 -8.21 -5.26 -7.25
CA TYR A 30 -8.88 -3.96 -7.24
C TYR A 30 -10.38 -4.08 -6.97
N GLU A 31 -11.07 -4.94 -7.73
CA GLU A 31 -12.51 -5.17 -7.56
C GLU A 31 -12.87 -5.68 -6.15
N GLU A 32 -12.08 -6.60 -5.61
CA GLU A 32 -12.26 -7.10 -4.23
C GLU A 32 -12.08 -6.00 -3.19
N ASN A 33 -11.03 -5.17 -3.33
CA ASN A 33 -10.79 -4.05 -2.43
C ASN A 33 -11.92 -3.02 -2.49
N VAL A 34 -12.37 -2.64 -3.68
CA VAL A 34 -13.53 -1.73 -3.85
C VAL A 34 -14.78 -2.32 -3.20
N LYS A 35 -15.06 -3.61 -3.40
CA LYS A 35 -16.20 -4.29 -2.78
C LYS A 35 -16.13 -4.28 -1.26
N LYS A 36 -14.98 -4.58 -0.67
CA LYS A 36 -14.76 -4.55 0.79
C LYS A 36 -14.90 -3.15 1.35
N MET A 37 -14.43 -2.13 0.64
CA MET A 37 -14.58 -0.73 1.06
C MET A 37 -16.05 -0.31 1.02
N LYS A 38 -16.77 -0.58 -0.06
CA LYS A 38 -18.21 -0.27 -0.19
C LYS A 38 -19.07 -0.98 0.84
N SER A 39 -18.74 -2.20 1.22
CA SER A 39 -19.46 -2.96 2.25
C SER A 39 -19.18 -2.49 3.68
N GLY A 40 -18.14 -1.71 3.90
CA GLY A 40 -17.69 -1.27 5.22
C GLY A 40 -16.76 -2.25 5.93
N GLU A 41 -16.36 -3.34 5.29
CA GLU A 41 -15.40 -4.32 5.84
C GLU A 41 -14.05 -3.68 6.13
N LEU A 42 -13.62 -2.70 5.31
CA LEU A 42 -12.38 -1.94 5.47
C LEU A 42 -12.57 -0.60 6.23
N GLY A 43 -13.65 -0.47 6.98
CA GLY A 43 -13.91 0.67 7.84
C GLY A 43 -14.99 1.64 7.31
N SER A 44 -15.49 2.49 8.21
CA SER A 44 -16.55 3.46 7.89
C SER A 44 -16.09 4.54 6.94
N GLU A 45 -14.85 5.02 7.09
CA GLU A 45 -14.28 6.10 6.25
C GLU A 45 -14.20 5.69 4.78
N ALA A 46 -13.80 4.45 4.50
CA ALA A 46 -13.77 3.89 3.16
C ALA A 46 -15.17 3.74 2.56
N LYS A 47 -16.14 3.31 3.37
CA LYS A 47 -17.54 3.22 2.95
C LYS A 47 -18.13 4.59 2.64
N GLU A 48 -17.98 5.55 3.52
CA GLU A 48 -18.43 6.93 3.34
C GLU A 48 -17.85 7.58 2.09
N PHE A 49 -16.57 7.30 1.79
CA PHE A 49 -15.94 7.77 0.57
C PHE A 49 -16.70 7.30 -0.68
N PHE A 50 -17.02 6.01 -0.79
CA PHE A 50 -17.74 5.49 -1.95
C PHE A 50 -19.23 5.86 -1.97
N GLU A 51 -19.83 6.14 -0.83
CA GLU A 51 -21.19 6.72 -0.75
C GLU A 51 -21.21 8.15 -1.32
N LYS A 52 -20.17 8.92 -1.03
CA LYS A 52 -20.00 10.30 -1.52
C LYS A 52 -19.53 10.35 -2.97
N TYR A 53 -18.61 9.48 -3.36
CA TYR A 53 -18.02 9.40 -4.68
C TYR A 53 -18.14 7.99 -5.26
N PRO A 54 -19.33 7.61 -5.79
CA PRO A 54 -19.54 6.26 -6.34
C PRO A 54 -18.59 5.92 -7.50
N ASN A 55 -18.11 6.92 -8.21
CA ASN A 55 -17.14 6.86 -9.30
C ASN A 55 -15.71 7.20 -8.88
N GLY A 56 -15.44 7.22 -7.59
CA GLY A 56 -14.09 7.34 -7.05
C GLY A 56 -13.24 6.11 -7.36
N VAL A 57 -11.93 6.26 -7.26
CA VAL A 57 -10.96 5.19 -7.47
C VAL A 57 -10.00 5.08 -6.29
N ILE A 58 -9.34 3.94 -6.20
CA ILE A 58 -8.32 3.68 -5.17
C ILE A 58 -7.01 3.22 -5.81
N ASN A 59 -5.91 3.42 -5.10
CA ASN A 59 -4.65 2.77 -5.44
C ASN A 59 -4.62 1.38 -4.77
N SER A 60 -4.54 0.31 -5.55
CA SER A 60 -4.45 -1.08 -5.06
C SER A 60 -3.04 -1.67 -5.18
N GLU A 61 -2.02 -0.84 -5.33
CA GLU A 61 -0.64 -1.31 -5.33
C GLU A 61 -0.23 -1.80 -3.93
N GLN A 62 0.56 -2.86 -3.89
CA GLN A 62 1.18 -3.28 -2.65
C GLN A 62 2.33 -2.35 -2.26
N VAL A 63 2.31 -1.92 -1.03
CA VAL A 63 3.27 -0.98 -0.44
C VAL A 63 3.68 -1.46 0.95
N VAL A 64 4.72 -0.87 1.50
CA VAL A 64 5.08 -1.07 2.91
C VAL A 64 4.51 0.06 3.74
N ALA A 65 3.73 -0.28 4.75
CA ALA A 65 3.31 0.64 5.81
C ALA A 65 4.20 0.47 7.04
N LYS A 66 4.56 1.59 7.67
CA LYS A 66 5.34 1.62 8.91
C LYS A 66 4.48 2.11 10.07
N CYS A 67 4.47 1.35 11.15
CA CYS A 67 3.79 1.74 12.38
C CYS A 67 4.50 2.92 13.06
N LYS A 68 3.73 3.91 13.48
CA LYS A 68 4.24 5.07 14.21
C LYS A 68 4.64 4.73 15.65
N ASP A 69 3.96 3.75 16.26
CA ASP A 69 4.13 3.42 17.67
C ASP A 69 5.24 2.40 17.91
N CYS A 70 5.19 1.25 17.21
CA CYS A 70 6.16 0.16 17.42
C CYS A 70 7.22 0.01 16.31
N GLY A 71 7.11 0.77 15.21
CA GLY A 71 8.06 0.72 14.09
C GLY A 71 7.95 -0.51 13.20
N ASN A 72 6.94 -1.37 13.41
CA ASN A 72 6.71 -2.56 12.59
C ASN A 72 6.43 -2.19 11.13
N TYR A 73 6.87 -3.04 10.21
CA TYR A 73 6.57 -2.93 8.78
C TYR A 73 5.55 -3.98 8.38
N ASP A 74 4.51 -3.56 7.68
CA ASP A 74 3.49 -4.42 7.09
C ASP A 74 3.45 -4.20 5.57
N VAL A 75 3.37 -5.29 4.80
CA VAL A 75 3.07 -5.21 3.36
C VAL A 75 1.56 -5.19 3.22
N VAL A 76 1.04 -4.14 2.63
CA VAL A 76 -0.41 -3.88 2.53
C VAL A 76 -0.76 -3.33 1.15
N ASP A 77 -2.03 -3.42 0.77
CA ASP A 77 -2.55 -2.64 -0.36
C ASP A 77 -2.65 -1.17 0.06
N ASP A 78 -2.24 -0.24 -0.79
CA ASP A 78 -2.16 1.20 -0.46
C ASP A 78 -3.52 1.76 -0.05
N LEU A 79 -4.55 1.52 -0.85
CA LEU A 79 -5.94 1.94 -0.64
C LEU A 79 -6.15 3.46 -0.54
N THR A 80 -5.18 4.27 -0.95
CA THR A 80 -5.37 5.72 -1.06
C THR A 80 -6.56 6.01 -1.98
N MET A 81 -7.45 6.86 -1.52
CA MET A 81 -8.71 7.19 -2.19
C MET A 81 -8.57 8.46 -3.02
N TYR A 82 -9.11 8.42 -4.23
CA TYR A 82 -9.08 9.53 -5.17
C TYR A 82 -10.50 9.84 -5.65
N MET A 83 -10.89 11.10 -5.59
CA MET A 83 -12.16 11.59 -6.09
C MET A 83 -12.01 12.17 -7.49
N PRO A 84 -13.05 12.15 -8.34
CA PRO A 84 -13.02 12.82 -9.64
C PRO A 84 -12.72 14.32 -9.48
N LYS A 85 -11.93 14.86 -10.40
CA LYS A 85 -11.73 16.32 -10.48
C LYS A 85 -13.03 17.02 -10.83
N GLU A 86 -13.22 18.21 -10.30
CA GLU A 86 -14.35 19.07 -10.65
C GLU A 86 -14.38 19.36 -12.16
N GLY A 87 -15.57 19.21 -12.77
CA GLY A 87 -15.77 19.45 -14.20
C GLY A 87 -15.22 18.37 -15.14
N VAL A 88 -14.65 17.29 -14.62
CA VAL A 88 -14.20 16.13 -15.43
C VAL A 88 -15.29 15.07 -15.42
N ASN A 89 -15.68 14.63 -16.63
CA ASN A 89 -16.63 13.54 -16.78
C ASN A 89 -15.90 12.21 -16.71
N VAL A 90 -16.22 11.39 -15.70
CA VAL A 90 -15.69 10.05 -15.52
C VAL A 90 -16.80 9.02 -15.60
N PRO A 91 -16.54 7.77 -16.02
CA PRO A 91 -17.55 6.70 -16.05
C PRO A 91 -18.15 6.44 -14.67
N ASP A 92 -19.39 5.96 -14.62
CA ASP A 92 -20.06 5.57 -13.37
C ASP A 92 -19.41 4.35 -12.71
N GLU A 93 -18.91 3.44 -13.53
CA GLU A 93 -18.11 2.30 -13.07
C GLU A 93 -16.69 2.43 -13.61
N VAL A 94 -15.75 2.51 -12.71
CA VAL A 94 -14.32 2.66 -13.02
C VAL A 94 -13.59 1.42 -12.53
N GLY A 95 -12.94 0.73 -13.47
CA GLY A 95 -12.00 -0.33 -13.15
C GLY A 95 -10.67 0.21 -12.63
N TYR A 96 -9.68 -0.65 -12.54
CA TYR A 96 -8.33 -0.27 -12.16
C TYR A 96 -7.74 0.79 -13.10
N ILE A 97 -7.14 1.82 -12.52
CA ILE A 97 -6.38 2.84 -13.25
C ILE A 97 -4.95 2.85 -12.68
N PHE A 98 -3.95 2.88 -13.55
CA PHE A 98 -2.56 3.03 -13.12
C PHE A 98 -2.33 4.36 -12.38
N GLU A 99 -1.49 4.35 -11.34
CA GLU A 99 -1.24 5.55 -10.50
C GLU A 99 -0.84 6.78 -11.32
N GLU A 100 -0.05 6.57 -12.38
CA GLU A 100 0.36 7.64 -13.29
C GLU A 100 -0.80 8.29 -14.04
N ASP A 101 -1.84 7.51 -14.38
CA ASP A 101 -3.03 7.97 -15.12
C ASP A 101 -4.11 8.54 -14.19
N ILE A 102 -4.11 8.18 -12.91
CA ILE A 102 -5.08 8.70 -11.93
C ILE A 102 -5.05 10.23 -11.90
N LYS A 103 -3.89 10.83 -12.00
CA LYS A 103 -3.69 12.28 -11.91
C LYS A 103 -4.39 13.07 -13.01
N ASP A 104 -4.73 12.45 -14.14
CA ASP A 104 -5.37 13.13 -15.26
C ASP A 104 -6.81 13.52 -14.92
N SER A 105 -7.56 12.62 -14.31
CA SER A 105 -8.99 12.79 -14.06
C SER A 105 -9.39 12.83 -12.58
N TYR A 106 -8.47 12.52 -11.67
CA TYR A 106 -8.74 12.39 -10.25
C TYR A 106 -7.77 13.20 -9.41
N VAL A 107 -8.21 13.55 -8.20
CA VAL A 107 -7.40 14.19 -7.17
C VAL A 107 -7.49 13.39 -5.87
N LYS A 108 -6.39 13.33 -5.14
CA LYS A 108 -6.34 12.63 -3.85
C LYS A 108 -7.38 13.18 -2.88
N TYR A 109 -8.22 12.28 -2.35
CA TYR A 109 -9.18 12.58 -1.30
C TYR A 109 -8.57 12.37 0.08
N MET A 110 -8.09 11.15 0.37
CA MET A 110 -7.39 10.85 1.63
C MET A 110 -6.56 9.57 1.54
N ASP A 111 -5.56 9.46 2.40
CA ASP A 111 -4.84 8.21 2.64
C ASP A 111 -5.73 7.25 3.43
N TYR A 112 -5.62 5.95 3.13
CA TYR A 112 -6.31 4.94 3.93
C TYR A 112 -5.65 4.83 5.32
N PRO A 113 -6.45 4.79 6.40
CA PRO A 113 -5.94 4.72 7.77
C PRO A 113 -5.51 3.28 8.13
N HIS A 114 -4.33 2.89 7.71
CA HIS A 114 -3.78 1.57 8.04
C HIS A 114 -3.55 1.38 9.53
N LYS A 115 -3.76 0.15 10.00
CA LYS A 115 -3.46 -0.27 11.36
C LYS A 115 -2.33 -1.29 11.37
N CYS A 116 -1.45 -1.18 12.35
CA CYS A 116 -0.35 -2.10 12.54
C CYS A 116 -0.87 -3.50 12.89
N SER A 117 -0.40 -4.52 12.19
CA SER A 117 -0.74 -5.92 12.47
C SER A 117 -0.23 -6.40 13.82
N LYS A 118 0.84 -5.76 14.34
CA LYS A 118 1.49 -6.16 15.59
C LYS A 118 0.88 -5.51 16.83
N CYS A 119 0.68 -4.18 16.82
CA CYS A 119 0.23 -3.44 18.02
C CYS A 119 -1.14 -2.74 17.85
N GLY A 120 -1.74 -2.78 16.66
CA GLY A 120 -3.00 -2.08 16.36
C GLY A 120 -2.87 -0.55 16.26
N GLY A 121 -1.67 -0.01 16.39
CA GLY A 121 -1.40 1.41 16.26
C GLY A 121 -1.52 1.91 14.82
N SER A 122 -1.45 3.23 14.63
CA SER A 122 -1.55 3.86 13.32
C SER A 122 -0.30 3.59 12.48
N SER A 123 -0.51 3.13 11.25
CA SER A 123 0.56 2.95 10.27
C SER A 123 0.35 3.87 9.06
N LYS A 124 1.45 4.27 8.44
CA LYS A 124 1.46 5.05 7.20
C LYS A 124 2.31 4.40 6.14
N VAL A 125 1.92 4.56 4.89
CA VAL A 125 2.74 4.17 3.74
C VAL A 125 4.13 4.80 3.84
N TYR A 126 5.14 3.95 3.79
CA TYR A 126 6.54 4.35 3.95
C TYR A 126 7.26 4.40 2.60
N LYS A 127 7.07 5.49 1.89
CA LYS A 127 7.58 5.68 0.51
C LYS A 127 9.11 5.55 0.37
N SER A 128 9.86 5.73 1.46
CA SER A 128 11.32 5.61 1.45
C SER A 128 11.81 4.19 1.71
N PHE A 129 10.92 3.19 1.82
CA PHE A 129 11.29 1.81 2.19
C PHE A 129 12.32 1.22 1.25
N GLU A 130 12.02 1.17 -0.04
CA GLU A 130 12.89 0.59 -1.08
C GLU A 130 14.26 1.29 -1.13
N LYS A 131 14.25 2.62 -1.14
CA LYS A 131 15.48 3.44 -1.15
C LYS A 131 16.36 3.17 0.07
N LYS A 132 15.76 3.06 1.25
CA LYS A 132 16.50 2.76 2.48
C LYS A 132 16.94 1.31 2.56
N ALA A 133 16.10 0.37 2.07
CA ALA A 133 16.47 -1.04 1.97
C ALA A 133 17.70 -1.25 1.09
N SER A 134 17.74 -0.60 -0.08
CA SER A 134 18.88 -0.70 -1.00
C SER A 134 20.19 -0.16 -0.44
N LYS A 135 20.12 0.78 0.51
CA LYS A 135 21.26 1.36 1.22
C LYS A 135 21.61 0.66 2.54
N GLY A 136 20.81 -0.31 2.98
CA GLY A 136 20.97 -0.92 4.30
C GLY A 136 20.64 0.01 5.47
N GLU A 137 19.78 1.00 5.26
CA GLU A 137 19.44 2.06 6.21
C GLU A 137 18.05 1.90 6.86
N LEU A 138 17.39 0.74 6.72
CA LEU A 138 16.14 0.48 7.41
C LEU A 138 16.39 0.13 8.88
N LYS A 139 15.67 0.76 9.79
CA LYS A 139 15.70 0.36 11.20
C LYS A 139 14.96 -0.96 11.39
N CYS A 140 15.59 -1.88 12.11
CA CYS A 140 14.93 -3.12 12.49
C CYS A 140 13.83 -2.87 13.54
N PRO A 141 12.61 -3.39 13.36
CA PRO A 141 11.53 -3.21 14.33
C PRO A 141 11.70 -4.09 15.59
N LYS A 142 12.65 -5.04 15.57
CA LYS A 142 12.90 -6.00 16.64
C LYS A 142 14.08 -5.63 17.54
N CYS A 143 15.07 -4.95 16.96
CA CYS A 143 16.29 -4.54 17.67
C CYS A 143 16.75 -3.18 17.16
N ASP A 144 17.89 -2.70 17.64
CA ASP A 144 18.50 -1.45 17.19
C ASP A 144 19.42 -1.59 15.96
N GLY A 145 19.39 -2.78 15.30
CA GLY A 145 20.15 -3.07 14.10
C GLY A 145 19.55 -2.44 12.85
N MET A 146 20.31 -2.53 11.76
CA MET A 146 19.88 -2.06 10.44
C MET A 146 19.53 -3.24 9.52
N MET A 147 18.59 -2.99 8.62
CA MET A 147 18.16 -3.96 7.61
C MET A 147 18.50 -3.45 6.22
N GLY A 148 18.87 -4.39 5.36
CA GLY A 148 19.10 -4.17 3.95
C GLY A 148 18.53 -5.28 3.09
N ILE A 149 18.59 -5.10 1.77
CA ILE A 149 18.16 -6.11 0.81
C ILE A 149 19.00 -7.39 1.00
N ASN A 150 18.32 -8.51 1.11
CA ASN A 150 18.94 -9.83 1.11
C ASN A 150 19.02 -10.34 -0.34
N ALA A 151 20.22 -10.32 -0.91
CA ALA A 151 20.47 -10.75 -2.28
C ALA A 151 20.13 -12.25 -2.53
N GLU A 152 20.06 -13.05 -1.48
CA GLU A 152 19.67 -14.47 -1.58
C GLU A 152 18.15 -14.67 -1.71
N ARG A 153 17.37 -13.61 -1.51
CA ARG A 153 15.90 -13.60 -1.57
C ARG A 153 15.38 -12.61 -2.59
N LEU A 154 15.68 -12.89 -3.84
CA LEU A 154 14.98 -12.24 -4.95
C LEU A 154 13.65 -12.98 -5.16
N ILE A 155 12.55 -12.26 -5.03
CA ILE A 155 11.21 -12.81 -5.22
C ILE A 155 10.75 -12.35 -6.60
N MET A 156 10.53 -13.32 -7.49
CA MET A 156 9.80 -13.05 -8.73
C MET A 156 8.31 -13.21 -8.43
N TRP A 157 7.57 -12.12 -8.54
CA TRP A 157 6.12 -12.20 -8.45
C TRP A 157 5.46 -11.39 -9.57
N GLU A 158 4.46 -11.97 -10.14
CA GLU A 158 3.67 -11.41 -11.23
C GLU A 158 2.18 -11.40 -10.87
#